data_10747316101b499c23c0239397359e3a
#
_entry.id   10747316101b499c23c0239397359e3a
#
_cell.length_a   1.000
_cell.length_b   1.000
_cell.length_c   1.000
_cell.angle_alpha   90.00
_cell.angle_beta   90.00
_cell.angle_gamma   90.00
#
_symmetry.space_group_name_H-M   'P 1'
#
loop_
_entity.id
_entity.type
_entity.pdbx_description
1 polymer ?
#
loop_
_entity_poly.entity_id
_entity_poly.type
_entity_poly.pdbx_seq_one_letter_code
_entity_poly.pdbx_strand_id
1 'polypeptide(L)'
;KFYGHTLSDRVWKYTTQFKEQIELTLSVGLSEGRSAARMSQDVRQYLNEPDRLFRRVRDKFGNLVLSKNAQTYHPGQGVYRSSYQNAIRMTRTVINTAYRESDYIRWQQFDFVVGIDIKTSKSHATWLAKYWYPRFKKGRAPLEICDQMEGRYPKTFKFIGWHPNCRCYAVPILANEETNKDWWEKPENEVKDTPSGYNDWLNENEDRILDAVKRGKLPYWI
;
A
#
# COMPACT_ATOMS: atom_id res chain seq x y z
N LYS A 1 -40.06 -12.25 -4.10
CA LYS A 1 -38.82 -12.92 -4.54
C LYS A 1 -38.88 -13.10 -6.06
N PHE A 2 -37.91 -12.58 -6.78
CA PHE A 2 -37.83 -12.78 -8.23
C PHE A 2 -36.77 -13.87 -8.48
N TYR A 3 -37.14 -14.99 -9.08
CA TYR A 3 -36.29 -16.19 -9.24
C TYR A 3 -35.64 -16.70 -7.93
N GLY A 4 -36.34 -16.66 -6.82
CA GLY A 4 -35.85 -17.19 -5.54
C GLY A 4 -34.89 -16.28 -4.76
N HIS A 5 -34.41 -15.17 -5.35
CA HIS A 5 -33.48 -14.24 -4.74
C HIS A 5 -34.15 -12.95 -4.25
N THR A 6 -33.69 -12.42 -3.12
CA THR A 6 -34.03 -11.07 -2.66
C THR A 6 -33.26 -10.02 -3.46
N LEU A 7 -33.64 -8.75 -3.35
CA LEU A 7 -32.85 -7.65 -3.93
C LEU A 7 -31.42 -7.63 -3.36
N SER A 8 -31.29 -7.86 -2.06
CA SER A 8 -29.99 -7.93 -1.38
C SER A 8 -29.12 -9.05 -1.96
N ASP A 9 -29.63 -10.26 -2.13
CA ASP A 9 -28.88 -11.39 -2.70
C ASP A 9 -28.35 -11.07 -4.10
N ARG A 10 -29.13 -10.36 -4.91
CA ARG A 10 -28.71 -9.94 -6.26
C ARG A 10 -27.61 -8.90 -6.22
N VAL A 11 -27.73 -7.90 -5.35
CA VAL A 11 -26.72 -6.86 -5.16
C VAL A 11 -25.40 -7.49 -4.73
N TRP A 12 -25.42 -8.39 -3.75
CA TRP A 12 -24.22 -9.10 -3.29
C TRP A 12 -23.60 -9.96 -4.39
N LYS A 13 -24.41 -10.67 -5.17
CA LYS A 13 -23.94 -11.48 -6.29
C LYS A 13 -23.20 -10.61 -7.34
N TYR A 14 -23.77 -9.47 -7.73
CA TYR A 14 -23.11 -8.56 -8.67
C TYR A 14 -21.82 -7.96 -8.09
N THR A 15 -21.81 -7.63 -6.82
CA THR A 15 -20.60 -7.12 -6.14
C THR A 15 -19.49 -8.16 -6.13
N THR A 16 -19.81 -9.43 -5.86
CA THR A 16 -18.84 -10.53 -5.89
C THR A 16 -18.30 -10.76 -7.29
N GLN A 17 -19.14 -10.84 -8.30
CA GLN A 17 -18.71 -10.98 -9.70
C GLN A 17 -17.80 -9.82 -10.14
N PHE A 18 -18.12 -8.59 -9.76
CA PHE A 18 -17.30 -7.43 -10.04
C PHE A 18 -15.92 -7.52 -9.37
N LYS A 19 -15.87 -7.97 -8.12
CA LYS A 19 -14.63 -8.20 -7.41
C LYS A 19 -13.77 -9.26 -8.11
N GLU A 20 -14.35 -10.40 -8.46
CA GLU A 20 -13.68 -11.50 -9.15
C GLU A 20 -13.10 -11.06 -10.51
N GLN A 21 -13.83 -10.27 -11.27
CA GLN A 21 -13.33 -9.72 -12.56
C GLN A 21 -12.12 -8.81 -12.37
N ILE A 22 -12.13 -7.96 -11.35
CA ILE A 22 -10.98 -7.10 -11.03
C ILE A 22 -9.80 -7.94 -10.56
N GLU A 23 -10.01 -8.91 -9.68
CA GLU A 23 -8.95 -9.80 -9.17
C GLU A 23 -8.32 -10.62 -10.31
N LEU A 24 -9.12 -11.16 -11.23
CA LEU A 24 -8.63 -11.86 -12.42
C LEU A 24 -7.79 -10.93 -13.31
N THR A 25 -8.28 -9.74 -13.60
CA THR A 25 -7.55 -8.75 -14.43
C THR A 25 -6.20 -8.38 -13.81
N LEU A 26 -6.15 -8.22 -12.49
CA LEU A 26 -4.91 -7.93 -11.77
C LEU A 26 -3.96 -9.13 -11.78
N SER A 27 -4.48 -10.35 -11.57
CA SER A 27 -3.70 -11.59 -11.59
C SER A 27 -3.04 -11.82 -12.95
N VAL A 28 -3.81 -11.68 -14.04
CA VAL A 28 -3.29 -11.78 -15.41
C VAL A 28 -2.23 -10.71 -15.67
N GLY A 29 -2.50 -9.46 -15.31
CA GLY A 29 -1.56 -8.37 -15.49
C GLY A 29 -0.23 -8.57 -14.75
N LEU A 30 -0.28 -9.15 -13.54
CA LEU A 30 0.91 -9.51 -12.75
C LEU A 30 1.69 -10.65 -13.43
N SER A 31 1.03 -11.71 -13.84
CA SER A 31 1.67 -12.86 -14.49
C SER A 31 2.35 -12.48 -15.81
N GLU A 32 1.81 -11.52 -16.54
CA GLU A 32 2.38 -10.98 -17.77
C GLU A 32 3.41 -9.87 -17.56
N GLY A 33 3.67 -9.46 -16.30
CA GLY A 33 4.62 -8.39 -15.98
C GLY A 33 4.17 -7.01 -16.46
N ARG A 34 2.85 -6.77 -16.60
CA ARG A 34 2.32 -5.47 -17.05
C ARG A 34 2.62 -4.36 -16.03
N SER A 35 2.91 -3.18 -16.54
CA SER A 35 3.11 -2.00 -15.69
C SER A 35 1.83 -1.57 -14.97
N ALA A 36 1.95 -0.92 -13.80
CA ALA A 36 0.81 -0.38 -13.06
C ALA A 36 -0.06 0.57 -13.89
N ALA A 37 0.55 1.34 -14.80
CA ALA A 37 -0.16 2.22 -15.71
C ALA A 37 -1.06 1.44 -16.68
N ARG A 38 -0.54 0.34 -17.27
CA ARG A 38 -1.30 -0.52 -18.17
C ARG A 38 -2.43 -1.23 -17.44
N MET A 39 -2.12 -1.88 -16.31
CA MET A 39 -3.14 -2.53 -15.48
C MET A 39 -4.23 -1.58 -15.02
N SER A 40 -3.89 -0.31 -14.72
CA SER A 40 -4.89 0.69 -14.36
C SER A 40 -5.85 1.04 -15.50
N GLN A 41 -5.40 0.96 -16.75
CA GLN A 41 -6.28 1.12 -17.91
C GLN A 41 -7.25 -0.07 -18.02
N ASP A 42 -6.73 -1.30 -17.82
CA ASP A 42 -7.54 -2.52 -17.88
C ASP A 42 -8.61 -2.52 -16.76
N VAL A 43 -8.25 -2.14 -15.54
CA VAL A 43 -9.19 -2.03 -14.42
C VAL A 43 -10.23 -0.92 -14.61
N ARG A 44 -9.89 0.16 -15.29
CA ARG A 44 -10.81 1.30 -15.50
C ARG A 44 -12.09 0.93 -16.22
N GLN A 45 -12.09 -0.07 -17.10
CA GLN A 45 -13.30 -0.53 -17.78
C GLN A 45 -14.40 -1.03 -16.81
N TYR A 46 -14.01 -1.46 -15.61
CA TYR A 46 -14.94 -1.91 -14.56
C TYR A 46 -15.39 -0.77 -13.63
N LEU A 47 -14.87 0.43 -13.80
CA LEU A 47 -15.22 1.56 -12.94
C LEU A 47 -16.47 2.28 -13.48
N ASN A 48 -17.25 2.82 -12.57
CA ASN A 48 -18.36 3.69 -12.96
C ASN A 48 -17.82 4.92 -13.72
N GLU A 49 -18.31 5.16 -14.94
CA GLU A 49 -17.85 6.21 -15.85
C GLU A 49 -16.32 6.15 -16.12
N PRO A 50 -15.79 5.08 -16.74
CA PRO A 50 -14.37 4.84 -16.95
C PRO A 50 -13.66 5.94 -17.76
N ASP A 51 -14.39 6.64 -18.63
CA ASP A 51 -13.86 7.71 -19.48
C ASP A 51 -13.75 9.06 -18.77
N ARG A 52 -14.36 9.20 -17.59
CA ARG A 52 -14.19 10.40 -16.75
C ARG A 52 -12.88 10.38 -15.98
N LEU A 53 -11.82 10.77 -16.66
CA LEU A 53 -10.46 10.88 -16.06
C LEU A 53 -10.39 11.99 -15.00
N PHE A 54 -11.13 13.10 -15.23
CA PHE A 54 -11.09 14.27 -14.38
C PHE A 54 -12.52 14.78 -14.14
N ARG A 55 -12.87 14.98 -12.88
CA ARG A 55 -14.10 15.65 -12.49
C ARG A 55 -13.92 17.18 -12.43
N ARG A 56 -13.12 17.71 -13.36
CA ARG A 56 -12.93 19.14 -13.55
C ARG A 56 -13.56 19.57 -14.85
N VAL A 57 -14.19 20.73 -14.81
CA VAL A 57 -14.78 21.41 -15.97
C VAL A 57 -14.19 22.81 -16.07
N ARG A 58 -14.21 23.41 -17.23
CA ARG A 58 -13.86 24.81 -17.37
C ARG A 58 -15.05 25.69 -16.96
N ASP A 59 -14.80 26.68 -16.13
CA ASP A 59 -15.76 27.72 -15.80
C ASP A 59 -15.90 28.73 -16.96
N LYS A 60 -16.76 29.71 -16.79
CA LYS A 60 -16.98 30.77 -17.77
C LYS A 60 -15.73 31.62 -18.06
N PHE A 61 -14.73 31.56 -17.23
CA PHE A 61 -13.44 32.25 -17.38
C PHE A 61 -12.32 31.33 -17.90
N GLY A 62 -12.63 30.07 -18.24
CA GLY A 62 -11.67 29.10 -18.73
C GLY A 62 -10.87 28.37 -17.64
N ASN A 63 -11.08 28.65 -16.35
CA ASN A 63 -10.36 28.01 -15.25
C ASN A 63 -10.89 26.59 -15.01
N LEU A 64 -9.97 25.67 -14.65
CA LEU A 64 -10.32 24.28 -14.30
C LEU A 64 -10.87 24.22 -12.86
N VAL A 65 -12.18 24.08 -12.74
CA VAL A 65 -12.91 23.93 -11.47
C VAL A 65 -13.51 22.53 -11.33
N LEU A 66 -13.83 22.12 -10.11
CA LEU A 66 -14.52 20.85 -9.88
C LEU A 66 -15.93 20.91 -10.46
N SER A 67 -16.36 19.85 -11.16
CA SER A 67 -17.76 19.71 -11.59
C SER A 67 -18.69 19.66 -10.36
N LYS A 68 -19.98 20.01 -10.54
CA LYS A 68 -20.99 19.95 -9.47
C LYS A 68 -21.00 18.58 -8.78
N ASN A 69 -20.99 17.49 -9.54
CA ASN A 69 -20.96 16.13 -9.00
C ASN A 69 -19.67 15.84 -8.23
N ALA A 70 -18.53 16.38 -8.65
CA ALA A 70 -17.26 16.20 -7.94
C ALA A 70 -17.19 17.02 -6.65
N GLN A 71 -17.92 18.14 -6.57
CA GLN A 71 -18.03 18.96 -5.35
C GLN A 71 -18.87 18.24 -4.28
N THR A 72 -19.95 17.59 -4.67
CA THR A 72 -20.84 16.87 -3.76
C THR A 72 -20.35 15.47 -3.38
N TYR A 73 -19.42 14.88 -4.15
CA TYR A 73 -18.87 13.57 -3.86
C TYR A 73 -17.77 13.65 -2.80
N HIS A 74 -18.05 13.12 -1.62
CA HIS A 74 -17.12 13.03 -0.48
C HIS A 74 -16.75 11.57 -0.21
N PRO A 75 -15.76 10.99 -0.93
CA PRO A 75 -15.26 9.66 -0.62
C PRO A 75 -14.56 9.70 0.75
N GLY A 76 -14.56 8.57 1.46
CA GLY A 76 -13.83 8.42 2.73
C GLY A 76 -12.34 8.76 2.62
N GLN A 77 -11.67 8.79 3.77
CA GLN A 77 -10.22 9.04 3.82
C GLN A 77 -9.44 8.07 2.95
N GLY A 78 -8.40 8.56 2.30
CA GLY A 78 -7.52 7.75 1.45
C GLY A 78 -8.12 7.37 0.10
N VAL A 79 -9.32 7.81 -0.24
CA VAL A 79 -9.95 7.56 -1.56
C VAL A 79 -9.91 8.84 -2.40
N TYR A 80 -9.42 8.72 -3.62
CA TYR A 80 -9.40 9.85 -4.54
C TYR A 80 -10.79 10.07 -5.16
N ARG A 81 -11.10 11.32 -5.49
CA ARG A 81 -12.32 11.67 -6.23
C ARG A 81 -12.26 11.23 -7.70
N SER A 82 -11.09 10.85 -8.19
CA SER A 82 -10.86 10.40 -9.56
C SER A 82 -10.79 8.89 -9.62
N SER A 83 -11.61 8.26 -10.45
CA SER A 83 -11.56 6.81 -10.73
C SER A 83 -10.20 6.39 -11.25
N TYR A 84 -9.61 7.18 -12.13
CA TYR A 84 -8.25 6.96 -12.64
C TYR A 84 -7.21 6.92 -11.52
N GLN A 85 -7.23 7.89 -10.61
CA GLN A 85 -6.27 7.93 -9.49
C GLN A 85 -6.47 6.75 -8.52
N ASN A 86 -7.72 6.33 -8.29
CA ASN A 86 -8.00 5.15 -7.47
C ASN A 86 -7.52 3.86 -8.15
N ALA A 87 -7.71 3.72 -9.46
CA ALA A 87 -7.20 2.57 -10.22
C ALA A 87 -5.67 2.52 -10.18
N ILE A 88 -4.96 3.64 -10.42
CA ILE A 88 -3.50 3.72 -10.29
C ILE A 88 -3.03 3.37 -8.87
N ARG A 89 -3.72 3.87 -7.84
CA ARG A 89 -3.39 3.55 -6.45
C ARG A 89 -3.53 2.06 -6.17
N MET A 90 -4.62 1.45 -6.61
CA MET A 90 -4.90 0.03 -6.41
C MET A 90 -3.84 -0.83 -7.13
N THR A 91 -3.61 -0.60 -8.41
CA THR A 91 -2.66 -1.40 -9.21
C THR A 91 -1.23 -1.29 -8.69
N ARG A 92 -0.78 -0.10 -8.30
CA ARG A 92 0.53 0.08 -7.65
C ARG A 92 0.64 -0.67 -6.33
N THR A 93 -0.41 -0.62 -5.51
CA THR A 93 -0.43 -1.34 -4.24
C THR A 93 -0.31 -2.85 -4.47
N VAL A 94 -1.11 -3.42 -5.38
CA VAL A 94 -1.10 -4.85 -5.68
C VAL A 94 0.25 -5.30 -6.23
N ILE A 95 0.82 -4.58 -7.20
CA ILE A 95 2.14 -4.89 -7.76
C ILE A 95 3.21 -4.87 -6.68
N ASN A 96 3.27 -3.79 -5.88
CA ASN A 96 4.26 -3.66 -4.82
C ASN A 96 4.12 -4.76 -3.76
N THR A 97 2.89 -5.12 -3.40
CA THR A 97 2.61 -6.22 -2.48
C THR A 97 3.13 -7.55 -3.03
N ALA A 98 2.82 -7.85 -4.30
CA ALA A 98 3.25 -9.10 -4.94
C ALA A 98 4.79 -9.24 -5.00
N TYR A 99 5.51 -8.17 -5.36
CA TYR A 99 6.97 -8.17 -5.35
C TYR A 99 7.55 -8.38 -3.96
N ARG A 100 7.08 -7.65 -2.96
CA ARG A 100 7.57 -7.75 -1.58
C ARG A 100 7.26 -9.10 -0.95
N GLU A 101 6.12 -9.69 -1.27
CA GLU A 101 5.78 -11.04 -0.82
C GLU A 101 6.67 -12.10 -1.47
N SER A 102 6.96 -11.95 -2.77
CA SER A 102 7.93 -12.80 -3.48
C SER A 102 9.33 -12.69 -2.86
N ASP A 103 9.79 -11.47 -2.56
CA ASP A 103 11.07 -11.24 -1.91
C ASP A 103 11.10 -11.86 -0.51
N TYR A 104 10.04 -11.69 0.29
CA TYR A 104 9.91 -12.31 1.61
C TYR A 104 10.06 -13.83 1.53
N ILE A 105 9.30 -14.48 0.64
CA ILE A 105 9.35 -15.94 0.46
C ILE A 105 10.77 -16.39 0.03
N ARG A 106 11.39 -15.67 -0.89
CA ARG A 106 12.74 -15.96 -1.35
C ARG A 106 13.76 -15.85 -0.24
N TRP A 107 13.72 -14.76 0.54
CA TRP A 107 14.69 -14.55 1.61
C TRP A 107 14.57 -15.56 2.74
N GLN A 108 13.36 -16.10 3.00
CA GLN A 108 13.22 -17.19 3.97
C GLN A 108 14.02 -18.44 3.60
N GLN A 109 14.28 -18.66 2.30
CA GLN A 109 15.01 -19.83 1.80
C GLN A 109 16.53 -19.70 1.89
N PHE A 110 17.08 -18.52 2.19
CA PHE A 110 18.51 -18.26 2.21
C PHE A 110 19.01 -18.07 3.65
N ASP A 111 19.83 -19.01 4.15
CA ASP A 111 20.36 -18.96 5.53
C ASP A 111 21.27 -17.75 5.75
N PHE A 112 21.95 -17.28 4.69
CA PHE A 112 22.80 -16.10 4.73
C PHE A 112 22.05 -14.76 4.80
N VAL A 113 20.73 -14.75 4.69
CA VAL A 113 19.91 -13.56 4.95
C VAL A 113 19.54 -13.55 6.43
N VAL A 114 20.00 -12.52 7.14
CA VAL A 114 19.92 -12.43 8.61
C VAL A 114 18.98 -11.32 9.10
N GLY A 115 18.40 -10.58 8.19
CA GLY A 115 17.45 -9.51 8.47
C GLY A 115 17.04 -8.80 7.20
N ILE A 116 16.20 -7.78 7.33
CA ILE A 116 15.82 -6.87 6.26
C ILE A 116 15.98 -5.41 6.71
N ASP A 117 16.39 -4.55 5.81
CA ASP A 117 16.48 -3.10 6.02
C ASP A 117 15.39 -2.42 5.20
N ILE A 118 14.36 -1.87 5.86
CA ILE A 118 13.24 -1.20 5.21
C ILE A 118 13.58 0.28 5.09
N LYS A 119 13.54 0.78 3.84
CA LYS A 119 13.93 2.15 3.49
C LYS A 119 12.84 2.88 2.75
N THR A 120 12.79 4.19 2.97
CA THR A 120 11.98 5.10 2.16
C THR A 120 12.63 5.34 0.80
N SER A 121 11.82 5.49 -0.23
CA SER A 121 12.33 5.79 -1.58
C SER A 121 12.54 7.27 -1.81
N LYS A 122 13.40 7.63 -2.76
CA LYS A 122 13.57 9.04 -3.22
C LYS A 122 12.24 9.67 -3.64
N SER A 123 11.32 8.88 -4.20
CA SER A 123 9.99 9.37 -4.58
C SER A 123 9.10 9.66 -3.35
N HIS A 124 9.37 9.07 -2.19
CA HIS A 124 8.72 9.39 -0.93
C HIS A 124 9.13 10.79 -0.45
N ALA A 125 10.42 11.09 -0.42
CA ALA A 125 10.93 12.42 -0.06
C ALA A 125 10.33 13.52 -0.95
N THR A 126 10.26 13.28 -2.26
CA THR A 126 9.62 14.21 -3.22
C THR A 126 8.13 14.39 -2.90
N TRP A 127 7.44 13.32 -2.53
CA TRP A 127 6.02 13.38 -2.16
C TRP A 127 5.81 14.16 -0.86
N LEU A 128 6.66 13.94 0.16
CA LEU A 128 6.63 14.71 1.41
C LEU A 128 6.77 16.21 1.16
N ALA A 129 7.77 16.61 0.39
CA ALA A 129 8.02 18.01 0.06
C ALA A 129 6.84 18.66 -0.68
N LYS A 130 6.20 17.91 -1.59
CA LYS A 130 5.13 18.45 -2.46
C LYS A 130 3.74 18.44 -1.81
N TYR A 131 3.46 17.44 -0.97
CA TYR A 131 2.08 17.18 -0.52
C TYR A 131 1.91 17.11 1.00
N TRP A 132 2.92 16.66 1.73
CA TRP A 132 2.84 16.49 3.18
C TRP A 132 3.16 17.78 3.92
N TYR A 133 4.38 18.25 3.82
CA TYR A 133 4.84 19.46 4.53
C TYR A 133 3.99 20.71 4.27
N PRO A 134 3.50 21.00 3.06
CA PRO A 134 2.67 22.18 2.81
C PRO A 134 1.33 22.20 3.56
N ARG A 135 0.88 21.06 4.11
CA ARG A 135 -0.36 20.98 4.90
C ARG A 135 -0.18 21.60 6.29
N PHE A 136 1.03 21.69 6.78
CA PHE A 136 1.36 22.16 8.12
C PHE A 136 1.94 23.58 8.04
N LYS A 137 1.03 24.59 8.03
CA LYS A 137 1.40 26.00 7.84
C LYS A 137 2.16 26.63 9.03
N LYS A 138 2.04 26.04 10.23
CA LYS A 138 2.71 26.48 11.46
C LYS A 138 3.10 25.27 12.29
N GLY A 139 4.39 25.12 12.57
CA GLY A 139 4.91 24.04 13.39
C GLY A 139 5.61 22.94 12.60
N ARG A 140 6.20 21.98 13.30
CA ARG A 140 6.87 20.81 12.72
C ARG A 140 5.81 19.85 12.22
N ALA A 141 5.86 19.47 10.94
CA ALA A 141 5.03 18.40 10.42
C ALA A 141 5.32 17.10 11.20
N PRO A 142 4.28 16.34 11.62
CA PRO A 142 4.51 15.02 12.21
C PRO A 142 5.23 14.12 11.21
N LEU A 143 5.99 13.15 11.72
CA LEU A 143 6.58 12.11 10.89
C LEU A 143 5.46 11.35 10.17
N GLU A 144 5.70 11.08 8.90
CA GLU A 144 4.81 10.19 8.15
C GLU A 144 5.17 8.75 8.54
N ILE A 145 4.17 7.85 8.53
CA ILE A 145 4.34 6.47 9.00
C ILE A 145 5.54 5.76 8.35
N CYS A 146 5.81 6.03 7.07
CA CYS A 146 6.96 5.43 6.39
C CYS A 146 8.30 5.89 6.98
N ASP A 147 8.41 7.16 7.38
CA ASP A 147 9.63 7.71 8.00
C ASP A 147 9.83 7.14 9.41
N GLN A 148 8.73 6.94 10.14
CA GLN A 148 8.77 6.40 11.50
C GLN A 148 9.12 4.90 11.51
N MET A 149 8.65 4.17 10.47
CA MET A 149 8.83 2.73 10.36
C MET A 149 10.10 2.31 9.58
N GLU A 150 10.96 3.26 9.19
CA GLU A 150 12.22 2.95 8.51
C GLU A 150 13.19 2.29 9.49
N GLY A 151 13.91 1.24 9.04
CA GLY A 151 14.93 0.59 9.86
C GLY A 151 15.09 -0.90 9.59
N ARG A 152 15.86 -1.55 10.49
CA ARG A 152 16.19 -2.96 10.38
C ARG A 152 15.21 -3.82 11.15
N TYR A 153 14.75 -4.89 10.51
CA TYR A 153 13.78 -5.82 11.03
C TYR A 153 14.30 -7.26 10.96
N PRO A 154 13.81 -8.15 11.84
CA PRO A 154 14.13 -9.58 11.75
C PRO A 154 13.76 -10.14 10.37
N LYS A 155 14.48 -11.17 9.92
CA LYS A 155 14.19 -11.91 8.69
C LYS A 155 12.75 -12.40 8.62
N THR A 156 12.17 -12.75 9.76
CA THR A 156 10.78 -13.25 9.88
C THR A 156 9.72 -12.17 9.72
N PHE A 157 10.10 -10.89 9.75
CA PHE A 157 9.16 -9.80 9.58
C PHE A 157 8.67 -9.72 8.14
N LYS A 158 7.36 -9.91 7.93
CA LYS A 158 6.74 -9.85 6.60
C LYS A 158 6.41 -8.41 6.21
N PHE A 159 7.23 -7.80 5.37
CA PHE A 159 6.99 -6.45 4.86
C PHE A 159 6.32 -6.47 3.48
N ILE A 160 5.07 -6.05 3.38
CA ILE A 160 4.35 -5.84 2.10
C ILE A 160 3.90 -4.38 1.87
N GLY A 161 4.25 -3.46 2.78
CA GLY A 161 4.00 -2.02 2.72
C GLY A 161 3.18 -1.52 3.92
N TRP A 162 3.41 -0.34 4.41
CA TRP A 162 2.73 0.21 5.59
C TRP A 162 1.29 0.67 5.31
N HIS A 163 1.02 1.09 4.08
CA HIS A 163 -0.27 1.62 3.64
C HIS A 163 -0.44 1.45 2.11
N PRO A 164 -1.66 1.61 1.58
CA PRO A 164 -1.86 1.58 0.13
C PRO A 164 -0.98 2.59 -0.61
N ASN A 165 -0.38 2.18 -1.73
CA ASN A 165 0.57 2.97 -2.52
C ASN A 165 1.87 3.32 -1.76
N CYS A 166 2.25 2.54 -0.75
CA CYS A 166 3.51 2.67 -0.04
C CYS A 166 4.70 2.53 -1.00
N ARG A 167 5.67 3.42 -0.87
CA ARG A 167 6.85 3.49 -1.75
C ARG A 167 8.14 3.02 -1.06
N CYS A 168 8.05 2.53 0.17
CA CYS A 168 9.19 1.93 0.85
C CYS A 168 9.58 0.62 0.16
N TYR A 169 10.81 0.23 0.33
CA TYR A 169 11.35 -1.03 -0.15
C TYR A 169 12.20 -1.69 0.94
N ALA A 170 12.32 -2.99 0.88
CA ALA A 170 13.19 -3.74 1.77
C ALA A 170 14.44 -4.20 1.02
N VAL A 171 15.57 -4.26 1.73
CA VAL A 171 16.84 -4.79 1.25
C VAL A 171 17.25 -5.90 2.20
N PRO A 172 17.67 -7.09 1.73
CA PRO A 172 18.13 -8.13 2.61
C PRO A 172 19.46 -7.73 3.26
N ILE A 173 19.60 -8.02 4.53
CA ILE A 173 20.86 -7.92 5.27
C ILE A 173 21.51 -9.29 5.20
N LEU A 174 22.72 -9.32 4.64
CA LEU A 174 23.49 -10.55 4.52
C LEU A 174 24.36 -10.76 5.76
N ALA A 175 24.58 -12.00 6.14
CA ALA A 175 25.50 -12.35 7.20
C ALA A 175 26.93 -11.88 6.87
N ASN A 176 27.67 -11.41 7.86
CA ASN A 176 29.04 -10.95 7.67
C ASN A 176 29.99 -12.15 7.51
N GLU A 177 30.76 -12.17 6.44
CA GLU A 177 31.75 -13.22 6.15
C GLU A 177 32.99 -13.17 7.05
N GLU A 178 33.23 -12.10 7.79
CA GLU A 178 34.60 -11.74 8.24
C GLU A 178 35.12 -12.48 9.45
N THR A 179 34.36 -13.29 10.17
CA THR A 179 34.83 -13.74 11.49
C THR A 179 34.79 -15.24 11.79
N ASN A 180 34.12 -16.11 11.00
CA ASN A 180 34.10 -17.53 11.36
C ASN A 180 33.82 -18.46 10.17
N LYS A 181 34.33 -19.70 10.21
CA LYS A 181 34.03 -20.73 9.20
C LYS A 181 32.55 -21.10 9.15
N ASP A 182 31.81 -20.84 10.23
CA ASP A 182 30.39 -21.16 10.41
C ASP A 182 29.57 -19.87 10.54
N TRP A 183 29.94 -18.82 9.81
CA TRP A 183 29.33 -17.51 9.84
C TRP A 183 27.81 -17.52 9.55
N TRP A 184 27.32 -18.49 8.80
CA TRP A 184 25.90 -18.67 8.51
C TRP A 184 25.12 -19.31 9.66
N GLU A 185 25.76 -20.00 10.61
CA GLU A 185 25.08 -20.65 11.74
C GLU A 185 24.76 -19.67 12.88
N LYS A 186 25.65 -18.71 13.13
CA LYS A 186 25.50 -17.67 14.17
C LYS A 186 26.07 -16.34 13.70
N PRO A 187 25.40 -15.67 12.78
CA PRO A 187 25.87 -14.40 12.26
C PRO A 187 25.82 -13.30 13.33
N GLU A 188 26.92 -12.58 13.53
CA GLU A 188 27.04 -11.50 14.52
C GLU A 188 26.08 -10.34 14.23
N ASN A 189 25.75 -10.14 12.94
CA ASN A 189 24.87 -9.07 12.48
C ASN A 189 23.40 -9.49 12.29
N GLU A 190 23.00 -10.63 12.90
CA GLU A 190 21.59 -11.05 12.89
C GLU A 190 20.70 -9.99 13.53
N VAL A 191 19.63 -9.61 12.83
CA VAL A 191 18.65 -8.66 13.34
C VAL A 191 17.55 -9.42 14.09
N LYS A 192 17.51 -9.24 15.41
CA LYS A 192 16.58 -9.95 16.31
C LYS A 192 15.36 -9.11 16.69
N ASP A 193 15.55 -7.81 16.76
CA ASP A 193 14.55 -6.86 17.25
C ASP A 193 14.04 -5.94 16.15
N THR A 194 12.85 -5.40 16.36
CA THR A 194 12.27 -4.36 15.51
C THR A 194 12.82 -2.97 15.87
N PRO A 195 12.86 -2.02 14.93
CA PRO A 195 13.34 -0.67 15.20
C PRO A 195 12.53 0.05 16.30
N SER A 196 13.18 0.96 17.04
CA SER A 196 12.51 1.76 18.06
C SER A 196 11.31 2.52 17.52
N GLY A 197 11.41 3.12 16.32
CA GLY A 197 10.30 3.84 15.68
C GLY A 197 9.05 2.98 15.46
N TYR A 198 9.23 1.69 15.14
CA TYR A 198 8.12 0.74 15.06
C TYR A 198 7.49 0.49 16.43
N ASN A 199 8.31 0.26 17.45
CA ASN A 199 7.86 0.02 18.81
C ASN A 199 7.17 1.24 19.41
N ASP A 200 7.73 2.43 19.18
CA ASP A 200 7.15 3.71 19.60
C ASP A 200 5.77 3.90 18.95
N TRP A 201 5.67 3.61 17.65
CA TRP A 201 4.39 3.70 16.95
C TRP A 201 3.33 2.74 17.50
N LEU A 202 3.71 1.50 17.84
CA LEU A 202 2.80 0.53 18.46
C LEU A 202 2.27 1.07 19.80
N ASN A 203 3.16 1.60 20.65
CA ASN A 203 2.81 2.15 21.95
C ASN A 203 1.89 3.38 21.82
N GLU A 204 2.20 4.30 20.91
CA GLU A 204 1.41 5.52 20.67
C GLU A 204 0.02 5.22 20.07
N ASN A 205 -0.17 4.07 19.44
CA ASN A 205 -1.41 3.72 18.77
C ASN A 205 -2.14 2.51 19.39
N GLU A 206 -1.83 2.14 20.62
CA GLU A 206 -2.39 0.96 21.29
C GLU A 206 -3.92 0.93 21.26
N ASP A 207 -4.59 2.02 21.61
CA ASP A 207 -6.06 2.11 21.57
C ASP A 207 -6.63 1.88 20.17
N ARG A 208 -5.96 2.39 19.13
CA ARG A 208 -6.36 2.21 17.73
C ARG A 208 -6.18 0.77 17.29
N ILE A 209 -5.12 0.12 17.76
CA ILE A 209 -4.83 -1.29 17.49
C ILE A 209 -5.90 -2.16 18.13
N LEU A 210 -6.21 -1.95 19.42
CA LEU A 210 -7.25 -2.67 20.14
C LEU A 210 -8.63 -2.53 19.47
N ASP A 211 -8.97 -1.33 19.01
CA ASP A 211 -10.21 -1.09 18.27
C ASP A 211 -10.19 -1.78 16.89
N ALA A 212 -9.05 -1.82 16.21
CA ALA A 212 -8.89 -2.55 14.94
C ALA A 212 -9.01 -4.06 15.13
N VAL A 213 -8.46 -4.62 16.21
CA VAL A 213 -8.63 -6.04 16.60
C VAL A 213 -10.11 -6.37 16.77
N LYS A 214 -10.85 -5.57 17.57
CA LYS A 214 -12.29 -5.76 17.80
C LYS A 214 -13.10 -5.76 16.51
N ARG A 215 -12.68 -5.00 15.51
CA ARG A 215 -13.33 -4.88 14.21
C ARG A 215 -12.83 -5.87 13.16
N GLY A 216 -11.86 -6.74 13.48
CA GLY A 216 -11.21 -7.65 12.53
C GLY A 216 -10.51 -6.91 11.37
N LYS A 217 -9.96 -5.72 11.63
CA LYS A 217 -9.32 -4.85 10.64
C LYS A 217 -7.88 -4.50 11.00
N LEU A 218 -7.20 -5.41 11.69
CA LEU A 218 -5.81 -5.23 12.05
C LEU A 218 -4.93 -5.16 10.78
N PRO A 219 -3.97 -4.23 10.70
CA PRO A 219 -2.95 -4.29 9.66
C PRO A 219 -2.15 -5.59 9.76
N TYR A 220 -1.78 -6.17 8.61
CA TYR A 220 -1.07 -7.45 8.56
C TYR A 220 0.35 -7.42 9.18
N TRP A 221 0.90 -6.24 9.40
CA TRP A 221 2.25 -6.03 9.94
C TRP A 221 2.28 -5.77 11.46
N ILE A 222 1.15 -5.94 12.14
CA ILE A 222 0.99 -5.91 13.59
C ILE A 222 0.82 -7.32 14.16
#